data_c5c08e485a91eaa4fb396ae60f670308
#
_entry.id   c5c08e485a91eaa4fb396ae60f670308
#
_cell.length_a   1.000
_cell.length_b   1.000
_cell.length_c   1.000
_cell.angle_alpha   90.00
_cell.angle_beta   90.00
_cell.angle_gamma   90.00
#
_symmetry.space_group_name_H-M   'P 1'
#
loop_
_entity.id
_entity.type
_entity.pdbx_description
1 polymer ?
#
loop_
_entity_poly.entity_id
_entity_poly.type
_entity_poly.pdbx_seq_one_letter_code
_entity_poly.pdbx_strand_id
1 'polypeptide(L)'
;MEFAAISLLNGLTYGLLLFMLSSGLTLIFSMMGVLNFAHASFYMLGAYFAYQVSTWVGFWPGLLVAPLLAGALGALVERHGLRRAHRFGHVAELLFTFGLAFVVEELVHLVWGKSSVDYKIPAELDGTLFTLFSTDFPIYKGFMMLVSVGMLVALYALLTRTRIGLIIQAALTKPDMVEALGHNVPRIFMLVFGGGSALAGLAGVIGGNAFITEPGMAAAVGTIVFVVVVVGGLGSLAGAFIASLLIGCIQTFSVAMSLSLTDVFALVGIQLPATSQVARLTITQLAPILPYLLMVAILIFRPRGLMGSRES
;
A
#
# COMPACT_ATOMS: atom_id res chain seq x y z
N MET A 1 -10.31 13.12 -25.07
CA MET A 1 -9.46 11.91 -25.14
C MET A 1 -8.17 12.11 -24.36
N GLU A 2 -7.51 13.26 -24.50
CA GLU A 2 -6.29 13.62 -23.75
C GLU A 2 -6.44 13.50 -22.23
N PHE A 3 -7.44 14.17 -21.66
CA PHE A 3 -7.77 14.10 -20.22
C PHE A 3 -7.90 12.66 -19.72
N ALA A 4 -8.64 11.81 -20.44
CA ALA A 4 -8.87 10.43 -20.01
C ALA A 4 -7.59 9.58 -20.05
N ALA A 5 -6.74 9.77 -21.08
CA ALA A 5 -5.48 9.03 -21.21
C ALA A 5 -4.48 9.40 -20.11
N ILE A 6 -4.32 10.71 -19.83
CA ILE A 6 -3.41 11.19 -18.79
C ILE A 6 -3.91 10.78 -17.40
N SER A 7 -5.22 10.92 -17.13
CA SER A 7 -5.80 10.47 -15.86
C SER A 7 -5.69 8.97 -15.66
N LEU A 8 -5.83 8.17 -16.72
CA LEU A 8 -5.64 6.73 -16.66
C LEU A 8 -4.19 6.36 -16.33
N LEU A 9 -3.20 6.97 -17.00
CA LEU A 9 -1.77 6.73 -16.73
C LEU A 9 -1.40 7.10 -15.28
N ASN A 10 -1.86 8.26 -14.81
CA ASN A 10 -1.64 8.68 -13.43
C ASN A 10 -2.36 7.75 -12.45
N GLY A 11 -3.58 7.32 -12.76
CA GLY A 11 -4.35 6.38 -11.95
C GLY A 11 -3.70 5.00 -11.86
N LEU A 12 -3.15 4.50 -12.97
CA LEU A 12 -2.39 3.26 -12.99
C LEU A 12 -1.11 3.38 -12.17
N THR A 13 -0.36 4.51 -12.30
CA THR A 13 0.86 4.73 -11.51
C THR A 13 0.57 4.74 -10.02
N TYR A 14 -0.45 5.49 -9.60
CA TYR A 14 -0.87 5.57 -8.20
C TYR A 14 -1.44 4.24 -7.70
N GLY A 15 -2.27 3.57 -8.50
CA GLY A 15 -2.81 2.25 -8.18
C GLY A 15 -1.73 1.18 -8.02
N LEU A 16 -0.70 1.20 -8.86
CA LEU A 16 0.45 0.29 -8.74
C LEU A 16 1.26 0.56 -7.46
N LEU A 17 1.44 1.82 -7.05
CA LEU A 17 2.06 2.15 -5.77
C LEU A 17 1.23 1.64 -4.58
N LEU A 18 -0.09 1.84 -4.61
CA LEU A 18 -1.00 1.28 -3.61
C LEU A 18 -0.92 -0.25 -3.56
N PHE A 19 -0.77 -0.90 -4.73
CA PHE A 19 -0.56 -2.34 -4.80
C PHE A 19 0.74 -2.77 -4.12
N MET A 20 1.85 -2.08 -4.38
CA MET A 20 3.14 -2.41 -3.73
C MET A 20 2.97 -2.46 -2.21
N LEU A 21 2.33 -1.46 -1.64
CA LEU A 21 2.12 -1.39 -0.20
C LEU A 21 1.09 -2.41 0.30
N SER A 22 -0.05 -2.54 -0.38
CA SER A 22 -1.12 -3.46 0.04
C SER A 22 -0.76 -4.94 -0.14
N SER A 23 0.15 -5.27 -1.07
CA SER A 23 0.60 -6.65 -1.30
C SER A 23 1.29 -7.24 -0.08
N GLY A 24 2.12 -6.45 0.61
CA GLY A 24 2.78 -6.85 1.85
C GLY A 24 1.78 -7.07 2.98
N LEU A 25 0.81 -6.17 3.15
CA LEU A 25 -0.26 -6.33 4.15
C LEU A 25 -1.14 -7.54 3.86
N THR A 26 -1.50 -7.75 2.58
CA THR A 26 -2.28 -8.91 2.14
C THR A 26 -1.56 -10.22 2.46
N LEU A 27 -0.24 -10.27 2.19
CA LEU A 27 0.57 -11.44 2.49
C LEU A 27 0.64 -11.73 3.99
N ILE A 28 0.86 -10.71 4.83
CA ILE A 28 0.87 -10.83 6.30
C ILE A 28 -0.50 -11.28 6.79
N PHE A 29 -1.59 -10.65 6.32
CA PHE A 29 -2.94 -11.01 6.73
C PHE A 29 -3.29 -12.47 6.36
N SER A 30 -2.91 -12.92 5.17
CA SER A 30 -3.14 -14.31 4.75
C SER A 30 -2.54 -15.33 5.72
N MET A 31 -1.43 -14.99 6.40
CA MET A 31 -0.77 -15.90 7.33
C MET A 31 -1.26 -15.80 8.76
N MET A 32 -1.54 -14.60 9.22
CA MET A 32 -1.78 -14.35 10.64
C MET A 32 -3.27 -14.17 10.95
N GLY A 33 -4.11 -13.93 9.92
CA GLY A 33 -5.52 -13.64 10.09
C GLY A 33 -5.80 -12.30 10.79
N VAL A 34 -4.76 -11.49 11.03
CA VAL A 34 -4.83 -10.24 11.77
C VAL A 34 -4.32 -9.07 10.93
N LEU A 35 -5.05 -7.96 11.00
CA LEU A 35 -4.66 -6.72 10.36
C LEU A 35 -3.53 -6.06 11.13
N ASN A 36 -2.41 -5.80 10.44
CA ASN A 36 -1.27 -5.12 11.01
C ASN A 36 -1.40 -3.61 10.81
N PHE A 37 -1.82 -2.87 11.84
CA PHE A 37 -1.92 -1.40 11.79
C PHE A 37 -0.57 -0.69 11.64
N ALA A 38 0.53 -1.32 12.09
CA ALA A 38 1.87 -0.78 11.89
C ALA A 38 2.41 -0.99 10.47
N HIS A 39 1.64 -1.60 9.54
CA HIS A 39 2.16 -1.89 8.21
C HIS A 39 2.60 -0.64 7.45
N ALA A 40 1.81 0.42 7.51
CA ALA A 40 2.15 1.70 6.88
C ALA A 40 3.36 2.40 7.54
N SER A 41 3.68 2.06 8.79
CA SER A 41 4.90 2.56 9.45
C SER A 41 6.16 1.98 8.80
N PHE A 42 6.12 0.75 8.25
CA PHE A 42 7.24 0.20 7.48
C PHE A 42 7.41 0.88 6.13
N TYR A 43 6.32 1.35 5.51
CA TYR A 43 6.38 2.22 4.35
C TYR A 43 7.10 3.53 4.68
N MET A 44 6.71 4.21 5.74
CA MET A 44 7.36 5.42 6.22
C MET A 44 8.84 5.17 6.53
N LEU A 45 9.17 4.11 7.29
CA LEU A 45 10.57 3.75 7.58
C LEU A 45 11.37 3.47 6.31
N GLY A 46 10.77 2.83 5.30
CA GLY A 46 11.41 2.61 4.01
C GLY A 46 11.81 3.92 3.33
N ALA A 47 10.93 4.93 3.33
CA ALA A 47 11.21 6.25 2.79
C ALA A 47 12.34 6.96 3.57
N TYR A 48 12.29 6.96 4.91
CA TYR A 48 13.31 7.60 5.75
C TYR A 48 14.67 6.89 5.69
N PHE A 49 14.70 5.56 5.65
CA PHE A 49 15.96 4.82 5.47
C PHE A 49 16.54 5.06 4.08
N ALA A 50 15.71 5.10 3.04
CA ALA A 50 16.19 5.41 1.71
C ALA A 50 16.69 6.84 1.60
N TYR A 51 15.99 7.82 2.19
CA TYR A 51 16.50 9.18 2.33
C TYR A 51 17.88 9.20 2.99
N GLN A 52 18.02 8.56 4.16
CA GLN A 52 19.27 8.56 4.92
C GLN A 52 20.40 7.89 4.16
N VAL A 53 20.17 6.73 3.55
CA VAL A 53 21.17 6.03 2.75
C VAL A 53 21.51 6.84 1.49
N SER A 54 20.52 7.46 0.85
CA SER A 54 20.74 8.26 -0.35
C SER A 54 21.60 9.49 -0.11
N THR A 55 21.54 10.09 1.08
CA THR A 55 22.44 11.22 1.46
C THR A 55 23.89 10.79 1.59
N TRP A 56 24.18 9.50 1.84
CA TRP A 56 25.55 9.00 2.03
C TRP A 56 26.13 8.37 0.77
N VAL A 57 25.36 7.54 0.07
CA VAL A 57 25.86 6.68 -1.00
C VAL A 57 25.01 6.70 -2.28
N GLY A 58 24.01 7.57 -2.34
CA GLY A 58 23.13 7.74 -3.50
C GLY A 58 21.86 6.88 -3.46
N PHE A 59 20.98 7.15 -4.42
CA PHE A 59 19.65 6.56 -4.51
C PHE A 59 19.67 5.03 -4.72
N TRP A 60 20.49 4.53 -5.63
CA TRP A 60 20.49 3.13 -6.03
C TRP A 60 20.82 2.15 -4.89
N PRO A 61 21.84 2.40 -4.06
CA PRO A 61 22.03 1.63 -2.83
C PRO A 61 20.88 1.78 -1.86
N GLY A 62 20.28 2.98 -1.72
CA GLY A 62 19.09 3.23 -0.90
C GLY A 62 17.92 2.36 -1.29
N LEU A 63 17.67 2.21 -2.60
CA LEU A 63 16.61 1.38 -3.16
C LEU A 63 16.70 -0.09 -2.72
N LEU A 64 17.88 -0.62 -2.49
CA LEU A 64 18.10 -2.00 -2.06
C LEU A 64 18.19 -2.14 -0.54
N VAL A 65 18.92 -1.23 0.11
CA VAL A 65 19.21 -1.33 1.55
C VAL A 65 17.98 -1.00 2.40
N ALA A 66 17.22 0.04 2.04
CA ALA A 66 16.09 0.47 2.87
C ALA A 66 14.97 -0.59 2.99
N PRO A 67 14.54 -1.28 1.92
CA PRO A 67 13.58 -2.39 2.06
C PRO A 67 14.10 -3.53 2.92
N LEU A 68 15.41 -3.85 2.82
CA LEU A 68 16.02 -4.90 3.66
C LEU A 68 16.04 -4.51 5.13
N LEU A 69 16.33 -3.25 5.45
CA LEU A 69 16.25 -2.73 6.82
C LEU A 69 14.83 -2.76 7.37
N ALA A 70 13.84 -2.31 6.58
CA ALA A 70 12.43 -2.38 6.95
C ALA A 70 11.99 -3.83 7.17
N GLY A 71 12.40 -4.75 6.31
CA GLY A 71 12.13 -6.18 6.44
C GLY A 71 12.78 -6.82 7.66
N ALA A 72 14.04 -6.48 7.95
CA ALA A 72 14.73 -6.95 9.14
C ALA A 72 14.05 -6.47 10.43
N LEU A 73 13.66 -5.18 10.48
CA LEU A 73 12.87 -4.64 11.60
C LEU A 73 11.52 -5.35 11.73
N GLY A 74 10.82 -5.58 10.62
CA GLY A 74 9.57 -6.34 10.63
C GLY A 74 9.77 -7.75 11.20
N ALA A 75 10.80 -8.47 10.74
CA ALA A 75 11.13 -9.80 11.27
C ALA A 75 11.44 -9.78 12.78
N LEU A 76 12.14 -8.74 13.27
CA LEU A 76 12.40 -8.55 14.69
C LEU A 76 11.13 -8.26 15.48
N VAL A 77 10.25 -7.43 14.96
CA VAL A 77 8.93 -7.10 15.54
C VAL A 77 8.07 -8.36 15.66
N GLU A 78 8.00 -9.18 14.61
CA GLU A 78 7.28 -10.46 14.67
C GLU A 78 7.86 -11.36 15.76
N ARG A 79 9.17 -11.59 15.71
CA ARG A 79 9.85 -12.54 16.58
C ARG A 79 9.72 -12.20 18.06
N HIS A 80 9.86 -10.93 18.44
CA HIS A 80 9.97 -10.51 19.85
C HIS A 80 8.69 -9.90 20.40
N GLY A 81 7.84 -9.30 19.55
CA GLY A 81 6.61 -8.62 19.93
C GLY A 81 5.36 -9.40 19.53
N LEU A 82 5.08 -9.46 18.24
CA LEU A 82 3.80 -9.96 17.73
C LEU A 82 3.57 -11.44 18.08
N ARG A 83 4.60 -12.28 17.99
CA ARG A 83 4.54 -13.68 18.41
C ARG A 83 4.15 -13.86 19.88
N ARG A 84 4.54 -12.93 20.76
CA ARG A 84 4.10 -12.94 22.15
C ARG A 84 2.67 -12.46 22.31
N ALA A 85 2.29 -11.40 21.58
CA ALA A 85 0.93 -10.88 21.56
C ALA A 85 -0.08 -11.92 21.05
N HIS A 86 0.30 -12.73 20.06
CA HIS A 86 -0.52 -13.81 19.48
C HIS A 86 -1.07 -14.78 20.54
N ARG A 87 -0.31 -15.06 21.60
CA ARG A 87 -0.74 -15.94 22.71
C ARG A 87 -1.94 -15.39 23.49
N PHE A 88 -2.18 -14.09 23.42
CA PHE A 88 -3.28 -13.42 24.11
C PHE A 88 -4.48 -13.15 23.19
N GLY A 89 -4.42 -13.65 21.94
CA GLY A 89 -5.49 -13.55 20.94
C GLY A 89 -5.43 -12.33 20.04
N HIS A 90 -6.33 -12.28 19.06
CA HIS A 90 -6.33 -11.29 17.97
C HIS A 90 -6.45 -9.84 18.45
N VAL A 91 -7.19 -9.57 19.53
CA VAL A 91 -7.31 -8.20 20.08
C VAL A 91 -5.96 -7.69 20.59
N ALA A 92 -5.18 -8.57 21.25
CA ALA A 92 -3.86 -8.18 21.72
C ALA A 92 -2.88 -7.88 20.57
N GLU A 93 -2.97 -8.61 19.47
CA GLU A 93 -2.18 -8.35 18.26
C GLU A 93 -2.55 -7.01 17.61
N LEU A 94 -3.84 -6.71 17.50
CA LEU A 94 -4.34 -5.43 16.99
C LEU A 94 -3.82 -4.25 17.83
N LEU A 95 -3.97 -4.35 19.16
CA LEU A 95 -3.51 -3.31 20.10
C LEU A 95 -1.99 -3.15 20.06
N PHE A 96 -1.24 -4.27 19.95
CA PHE A 96 0.21 -4.23 19.83
C PHE A 96 0.65 -3.51 18.56
N THR A 97 0.07 -3.86 17.39
CA THR A 97 0.44 -3.22 16.12
C THR A 97 -0.01 -1.76 16.06
N PHE A 98 -1.13 -1.42 16.67
CA PHE A 98 -1.59 -0.05 16.80
C PHE A 98 -0.62 0.79 17.66
N GLY A 99 -0.26 0.30 18.85
CA GLY A 99 0.74 0.96 19.69
C GLY A 99 2.11 1.07 19.02
N LEU A 100 2.53 0.02 18.29
CA LEU A 100 3.78 0.03 17.53
C LEU A 100 3.80 1.14 16.46
N ALA A 101 2.67 1.40 15.80
CA ALA A 101 2.58 2.47 14.80
C ALA A 101 2.95 3.83 15.40
N PHE A 102 2.42 4.16 16.58
CA PHE A 102 2.76 5.41 17.28
C PHE A 102 4.21 5.44 17.76
N VAL A 103 4.72 4.31 18.29
CA VAL A 103 6.13 4.24 18.71
C VAL A 103 7.07 4.50 17.54
N VAL A 104 6.79 3.91 16.36
CA VAL A 104 7.60 4.12 15.16
C VAL A 104 7.52 5.57 14.70
N GLU A 105 6.34 6.19 14.71
CA GLU A 105 6.15 7.59 14.34
C GLU A 105 6.95 8.52 15.26
N GLU A 106 6.89 8.31 16.59
CA GLU A 106 7.66 9.10 17.56
C GLU A 106 9.17 8.86 17.42
N LEU A 107 9.62 7.64 17.12
CA LEU A 107 11.03 7.38 16.82
C LEU A 107 11.50 8.14 15.56
N VAL A 108 10.67 8.23 14.53
CA VAL A 108 10.97 9.04 13.34
C VAL A 108 11.06 10.52 13.71
N HIS A 109 10.14 11.04 14.53
CA HIS A 109 10.22 12.42 15.04
C HIS A 109 11.52 12.70 15.80
N LEU A 110 11.98 11.74 16.64
CA LEU A 110 13.21 11.89 17.42
C LEU A 110 14.47 11.89 16.55
N VAL A 111 14.50 11.08 15.49
CA VAL A 111 15.70 10.90 14.65
C VAL A 111 15.80 11.96 13.54
N TRP A 112 14.69 12.22 12.82
CA TRP A 112 14.68 13.12 11.65
C TRP A 112 13.91 14.43 11.88
N GLY A 113 13.24 14.57 13.02
CA GLY A 113 12.42 15.76 13.33
C GLY A 113 11.00 15.63 12.83
N LYS A 114 10.21 16.71 13.06
CA LYS A 114 8.78 16.77 12.71
C LYS A 114 8.50 17.31 11.31
N SER A 115 9.50 17.90 10.67
CA SER A 115 9.39 18.48 9.33
C SER A 115 9.57 17.41 8.27
N SER A 116 9.04 17.67 7.07
CA SER A 116 9.33 16.85 5.89
C SER A 116 10.81 16.89 5.55
N VAL A 117 11.34 15.77 5.03
CA VAL A 117 12.71 15.66 4.53
C VAL A 117 12.73 15.79 3.01
N ASP A 118 13.78 16.43 2.49
CA ASP A 118 13.95 16.67 1.04
C ASP A 118 14.54 15.41 0.37
N TYR A 119 13.72 14.40 0.20
CA TYR A 119 14.07 13.16 -0.49
C TYR A 119 13.82 13.31 -1.99
N LYS A 120 14.88 13.63 -2.76
CA LYS A 120 14.79 14.00 -4.18
C LYS A 120 14.84 12.79 -5.11
N ILE A 121 14.18 12.97 -6.26
CA ILE A 121 14.32 12.05 -7.40
C ILE A 121 15.76 12.13 -7.90
N PRO A 122 16.42 10.98 -8.16
CA PRO A 122 17.79 10.99 -8.70
C PRO A 122 17.81 11.59 -10.12
N ALA A 123 18.92 12.29 -10.44
CA ALA A 123 19.04 13.03 -11.71
C ALA A 123 18.85 12.16 -12.96
N GLU A 124 19.16 10.86 -12.87
CA GLU A 124 18.99 9.91 -13.97
C GLU A 124 17.51 9.57 -14.27
N LEU A 125 16.64 9.79 -13.28
CA LEU A 125 15.19 9.57 -13.39
C LEU A 125 14.39 10.89 -13.44
N ASP A 126 15.08 12.03 -13.42
CA ASP A 126 14.49 13.35 -13.56
C ASP A 126 14.43 13.74 -15.04
N GLY A 127 13.25 13.77 -15.60
CA GLY A 127 13.05 14.10 -17.01
C GLY A 127 11.73 13.58 -17.56
N THR A 128 11.51 13.77 -18.85
CA THR A 128 10.30 13.35 -19.58
C THR A 128 10.57 12.01 -20.26
N LEU A 129 9.74 11.00 -19.97
CA LEU A 129 9.78 9.70 -20.63
C LEU A 129 9.18 9.77 -22.04
N PHE A 130 8.03 10.38 -22.14
CA PHE A 130 7.32 10.73 -23.39
C PHE A 130 6.33 11.88 -23.13
N THR A 131 6.01 12.59 -24.21
CA THR A 131 4.98 13.61 -24.18
C THR A 131 3.73 13.09 -24.87
N LEU A 132 2.61 13.05 -24.13
CA LEU A 132 1.32 12.64 -24.67
C LEU A 132 0.41 13.87 -24.78
N PHE A 133 0.00 14.18 -26.02
CA PHE A 133 -0.69 15.43 -26.38
C PHE A 133 0.16 16.66 -26.02
N SER A 134 -0.09 17.34 -24.96
CA SER A 134 0.71 18.50 -24.48
C SER A 134 1.23 18.30 -23.06
N THR A 135 1.11 17.10 -22.51
CA THR A 135 1.51 16.78 -21.13
C THR A 135 2.69 15.81 -21.11
N ASP A 136 3.72 16.19 -20.38
CA ASP A 136 4.89 15.35 -20.18
C ASP A 136 4.64 14.28 -19.14
N PHE A 137 4.97 13.04 -19.46
CA PHE A 137 4.94 11.93 -18.52
C PHE A 137 6.36 11.69 -17.97
N PRO A 138 6.59 11.86 -16.64
CA PRO A 138 7.92 11.78 -16.05
C PRO A 138 8.53 10.38 -16.13
N ILE A 139 9.84 10.30 -16.34
CA ILE A 139 10.62 9.05 -16.29
C ILE A 139 10.40 8.32 -14.96
N TYR A 140 10.38 9.08 -13.86
CA TYR A 140 10.20 8.51 -12.53
C TYR A 140 8.87 7.75 -12.37
N LYS A 141 7.78 8.23 -12.97
CA LYS A 141 6.49 7.48 -12.97
C LYS A 141 6.60 6.16 -13.75
N GLY A 142 7.31 6.17 -14.88
CA GLY A 142 7.61 4.94 -15.63
C GLY A 142 8.43 3.95 -14.80
N PHE A 143 9.45 4.44 -14.08
CA PHE A 143 10.24 3.66 -13.15
C PHE A 143 9.40 3.08 -11.99
N MET A 144 8.51 3.87 -11.38
CA MET A 144 7.56 3.39 -10.38
C MET A 144 6.70 2.23 -10.90
N MET A 145 6.16 2.37 -12.11
CA MET A 145 5.36 1.31 -12.74
C MET A 145 6.19 0.04 -12.98
N LEU A 146 7.42 0.20 -13.49
CA LEU A 146 8.34 -0.91 -13.73
C LEU A 146 8.68 -1.67 -12.44
N VAL A 147 9.05 -0.97 -11.37
CA VAL A 147 9.34 -1.59 -10.07
C VAL A 147 8.10 -2.29 -9.52
N SER A 148 6.92 -1.67 -9.61
CA SER A 148 5.66 -2.27 -9.14
C SER A 148 5.31 -3.56 -9.87
N VAL A 149 5.41 -3.55 -11.21
CA VAL A 149 5.15 -4.73 -12.04
C VAL A 149 6.24 -5.80 -11.80
N GLY A 150 7.49 -5.39 -11.70
CA GLY A 150 8.60 -6.28 -11.35
C GLY A 150 8.38 -6.97 -10.00
N MET A 151 7.95 -6.21 -9.00
CA MET A 151 7.59 -6.74 -7.68
C MET A 151 6.41 -7.73 -7.76
N LEU A 152 5.35 -7.40 -8.52
CA LEU A 152 4.21 -8.30 -8.74
C LEU A 152 4.68 -9.64 -9.34
N VAL A 153 5.49 -9.58 -10.40
CA VAL A 153 6.02 -10.77 -11.08
C VAL A 153 6.92 -11.57 -10.14
N ALA A 154 7.82 -10.90 -9.40
CA ALA A 154 8.71 -11.54 -8.44
C ALA A 154 7.92 -12.22 -7.30
N LEU A 155 6.92 -11.54 -6.74
CA LEU A 155 6.07 -12.09 -5.68
C LEU A 155 5.24 -13.28 -6.19
N TYR A 156 4.64 -13.14 -7.37
CA TYR A 156 3.91 -14.23 -8.01
C TYR A 156 4.82 -15.44 -8.26
N ALA A 157 6.00 -15.24 -8.84
CA ALA A 157 6.96 -16.30 -9.09
C ALA A 157 7.45 -16.94 -7.78
N LEU A 158 7.73 -16.14 -6.75
CA LEU A 158 8.11 -16.62 -5.42
C LEU A 158 7.03 -17.56 -4.85
N LEU A 159 5.77 -17.14 -4.87
CA LEU A 159 4.67 -17.89 -4.26
C LEU A 159 4.29 -19.13 -5.07
N THR A 160 4.32 -19.07 -6.42
CA THR A 160 3.80 -20.17 -7.27
C THR A 160 4.86 -21.08 -7.85
N ARG A 161 6.11 -20.61 -7.98
CA ARG A 161 7.19 -21.34 -8.69
C ARG A 161 8.33 -21.77 -7.77
N THR A 162 8.32 -21.41 -6.48
CA THR A 162 9.39 -21.81 -5.56
C THR A 162 8.90 -22.76 -4.47
N ARG A 163 9.83 -23.59 -3.96
CA ARG A 163 9.55 -24.47 -2.82
C ARG A 163 9.18 -23.68 -1.55
N ILE A 164 9.80 -22.51 -1.37
CA ILE A 164 9.51 -21.62 -0.24
C ILE A 164 8.07 -21.12 -0.33
N GLY A 165 7.61 -20.71 -1.52
CA GLY A 165 6.23 -20.29 -1.74
C GLY A 165 5.21 -21.40 -1.45
N LEU A 166 5.51 -22.65 -1.85
CA LEU A 166 4.65 -23.78 -1.53
C LEU A 166 4.57 -24.04 -0.03
N ILE A 167 5.69 -23.94 0.68
CA ILE A 167 5.74 -24.11 2.14
C ILE A 167 4.95 -22.98 2.83
N ILE A 168 5.11 -21.72 2.36
CA ILE A 168 4.34 -20.58 2.84
C ILE A 168 2.84 -20.85 2.66
N GLN A 169 2.40 -21.21 1.45
CA GLN A 169 0.97 -21.48 1.17
C GLN A 169 0.42 -22.66 2.01
N ALA A 170 1.21 -23.69 2.20
CA ALA A 170 0.83 -24.81 3.06
C ALA A 170 0.70 -24.38 4.53
N ALA A 171 1.63 -23.55 5.03
CA ALA A 171 1.59 -23.03 6.39
C ALA A 171 0.42 -22.05 6.63
N LEU A 172 -0.07 -21.38 5.57
CA LEU A 172 -1.28 -20.55 5.62
C LEU A 172 -2.54 -21.39 5.89
N THR A 173 -2.59 -22.58 5.31
CA THR A 173 -3.81 -23.41 5.33
C THR A 173 -3.81 -24.40 6.49
N LYS A 174 -2.68 -25.04 6.77
CA LYS A 174 -2.54 -26.10 7.78
C LYS A 174 -1.17 -26.03 8.48
N PRO A 175 -0.96 -25.06 9.37
CA PRO A 175 0.33 -24.84 10.04
C PRO A 175 0.80 -26.08 10.80
N ASP A 176 -0.11 -26.80 11.51
CA ASP A 176 0.22 -27.98 12.30
C ASP A 176 0.77 -29.13 11.44
N MET A 177 0.22 -29.30 10.22
CA MET A 177 0.72 -30.32 9.28
C MET A 177 2.11 -29.97 8.75
N VAL A 178 2.38 -28.68 8.50
CA VAL A 178 3.69 -28.20 8.05
C VAL A 178 4.74 -28.40 9.15
N GLU A 179 4.35 -28.17 10.41
CA GLU A 179 5.21 -28.46 11.57
C GLU A 179 5.47 -29.96 11.73
N ALA A 180 4.46 -30.81 11.58
CA ALA A 180 4.59 -32.27 11.60
C ALA A 180 5.51 -32.80 10.49
N LEU A 181 5.62 -32.11 9.35
CA LEU A 181 6.56 -32.41 8.27
C LEU A 181 7.99 -31.88 8.54
N GLY A 182 8.26 -31.33 9.72
CA GLY A 182 9.58 -30.90 10.17
C GLY A 182 9.95 -29.46 9.79
N HIS A 183 9.01 -28.66 9.27
CA HIS A 183 9.25 -27.24 8.97
C HIS A 183 9.04 -26.38 10.21
N ASN A 184 9.89 -25.36 10.37
CA ASN A 184 9.80 -24.41 11.47
C ASN A 184 8.77 -23.30 11.15
N VAL A 185 7.50 -23.52 11.46
CA VAL A 185 6.40 -22.59 11.21
C VAL A 185 6.65 -21.18 11.80
N PRO A 186 7.16 -21.04 13.05
CA PRO A 186 7.53 -19.74 13.58
C PRO A 186 8.57 -18.97 12.76
N ARG A 187 9.52 -19.66 12.11
CA ARG A 187 10.48 -19.00 11.19
C ARG A 187 9.80 -18.57 9.90
N ILE A 188 8.85 -19.36 9.39
CA ILE A 188 8.08 -19.01 8.20
C ILE A 188 7.28 -17.73 8.46
N PHE A 189 6.60 -17.60 9.60
CA PHE A 189 5.86 -16.41 10.00
C PHE A 189 6.76 -15.19 10.08
N MET A 190 7.92 -15.31 10.73
CA MET A 190 8.91 -14.25 10.82
C MET A 190 9.40 -13.79 9.42
N LEU A 191 9.68 -14.73 8.51
CA LEU A 191 10.13 -14.40 7.16
C LEU A 191 9.04 -13.75 6.31
N VAL A 192 7.79 -14.18 6.45
CA VAL A 192 6.67 -13.58 5.70
C VAL A 192 6.33 -12.19 6.23
N PHE A 193 6.33 -12.01 7.55
CA PHE A 193 6.12 -10.68 8.13
C PHE A 193 7.27 -9.72 7.73
N GLY A 194 8.52 -10.18 7.82
CA GLY A 194 9.68 -9.42 7.35
C GLY A 194 9.63 -9.14 5.85
N GLY A 195 9.25 -10.12 5.03
CA GLY A 195 9.07 -9.94 3.58
C GLY A 195 7.97 -8.93 3.25
N GLY A 196 6.81 -9.03 3.92
CA GLY A 196 5.72 -8.05 3.77
C GLY A 196 6.14 -6.64 4.19
N SER A 197 6.90 -6.52 5.29
CA SER A 197 7.48 -5.23 5.74
C SER A 197 8.53 -4.70 4.75
N ALA A 198 9.32 -5.57 4.11
CA ALA A 198 10.25 -5.19 3.05
C ALA A 198 9.53 -4.67 1.80
N LEU A 199 8.39 -5.28 1.42
CA LEU A 199 7.56 -4.79 0.31
C LEU A 199 6.97 -3.41 0.63
N ALA A 200 6.50 -3.19 1.87
CA ALA A 200 6.08 -1.88 2.34
C ALA A 200 7.25 -0.87 2.30
N GLY A 201 8.43 -1.29 2.76
CA GLY A 201 9.65 -0.47 2.69
C GLY A 201 10.02 -0.09 1.26
N LEU A 202 9.95 -1.02 0.31
CA LEU A 202 10.18 -0.76 -1.11
C LEU A 202 9.17 0.25 -1.68
N ALA A 203 7.88 0.09 -1.34
CA ALA A 203 6.87 1.08 -1.68
C ALA A 203 7.20 2.46 -1.10
N GLY A 204 7.75 2.51 0.12
CA GLY A 204 8.22 3.73 0.79
C GLY A 204 9.38 4.40 0.08
N VAL A 205 10.37 3.63 -0.37
CA VAL A 205 11.48 4.16 -1.19
C VAL A 205 10.98 4.84 -2.45
N ILE A 206 10.07 4.17 -3.15
CA ILE A 206 9.52 4.65 -4.43
C ILE A 206 8.52 5.79 -4.20
N GLY A 207 7.63 5.65 -3.22
CA GLY A 207 6.60 6.65 -2.92
C GLY A 207 7.15 7.90 -2.25
N GLY A 208 8.19 7.78 -1.42
CA GLY A 208 8.80 8.88 -0.71
C GLY A 208 9.39 9.96 -1.63
N ASN A 209 9.95 9.56 -2.79
CA ASN A 209 10.42 10.51 -3.81
C ASN A 209 9.28 11.13 -4.63
N ALA A 210 8.18 10.38 -4.83
CA ALA A 210 7.05 10.84 -5.63
C ALA A 210 6.11 11.78 -4.87
N PHE A 211 6.09 11.63 -3.54
CA PHE A 211 5.26 12.38 -2.62
C PHE A 211 6.14 13.02 -1.54
N ILE A 212 5.52 13.71 -0.61
CA ILE A 212 6.25 14.31 0.52
C ILE A 212 6.61 13.22 1.54
N THR A 213 7.90 13.12 1.89
CA THR A 213 8.36 12.28 2.98
C THR A 213 8.27 13.06 4.29
N GLU A 214 7.27 12.74 5.09
CA GLU A 214 6.98 13.37 6.38
C GLU A 214 6.50 12.32 7.39
N PRO A 215 6.60 12.56 8.72
CA PRO A 215 6.19 11.57 9.71
C PRO A 215 4.71 11.17 9.63
N GLY A 216 3.83 12.06 9.17
CA GLY A 216 2.39 11.79 8.99
C GLY A 216 2.04 10.87 7.81
N MET A 217 3.00 10.57 6.91
CA MET A 217 2.74 9.80 5.69
C MET A 217 2.20 8.39 5.96
N ALA A 218 2.59 7.77 7.08
CA ALA A 218 2.12 6.44 7.46
C ALA A 218 0.60 6.44 7.74
N ALA A 219 0.11 7.41 8.49
CA ALA A 219 -1.32 7.53 8.80
C ALA A 219 -2.14 7.84 7.55
N ALA A 220 -1.66 8.74 6.69
CA ALA A 220 -2.34 9.14 5.46
C ALA A 220 -2.51 7.96 4.49
N VAL A 221 -1.46 7.16 4.28
CA VAL A 221 -1.48 6.04 3.33
C VAL A 221 -2.08 4.77 3.96
N GLY A 222 -1.91 4.57 5.27
CA GLY A 222 -2.38 3.37 5.97
C GLY A 222 -3.87 3.14 5.85
N THR A 223 -4.68 4.19 5.94
CA THR A 223 -6.14 4.10 5.80
C THR A 223 -6.57 3.67 4.39
N ILE A 224 -5.92 4.18 3.35
CA ILE A 224 -6.22 3.81 1.95
C ILE A 224 -5.79 2.37 1.66
N VAL A 225 -4.64 1.95 2.16
CA VAL A 225 -4.16 0.57 2.02
C VAL A 225 -5.10 -0.43 2.69
N PHE A 226 -5.62 -0.09 3.86
CA PHE A 226 -6.66 -0.88 4.50
C PHE A 226 -7.90 -1.03 3.59
N VAL A 227 -8.37 0.07 2.99
CA VAL A 227 -9.48 0.04 2.03
C VAL A 227 -9.16 -0.88 0.85
N VAL A 228 -7.96 -0.79 0.27
CA VAL A 228 -7.53 -1.65 -0.85
C VAL A 228 -7.63 -3.13 -0.48
N VAL A 229 -7.11 -3.51 0.69
CA VAL A 229 -7.09 -4.92 1.13
C VAL A 229 -8.50 -5.45 1.40
N VAL A 230 -9.36 -4.64 2.02
CA VAL A 230 -10.77 -5.01 2.30
C VAL A 230 -11.57 -5.10 1.00
N VAL A 231 -11.47 -4.12 0.12
CA VAL A 231 -12.14 -4.09 -1.18
C VAL A 231 -11.67 -5.25 -2.06
N GLY A 232 -10.36 -5.53 -2.08
CA GLY A 232 -9.78 -6.65 -2.82
C GLY A 232 -10.26 -8.00 -2.33
N GLY A 233 -10.50 -8.09 -1.05
CA GLY A 233 -10.82 -9.32 -0.29
C GLY A 233 -9.61 -9.75 0.53
N LEU A 234 -9.81 -9.83 1.84
CA LEU A 234 -8.78 -10.14 2.82
C LEU A 234 -7.99 -11.40 2.44
N GLY A 235 -6.67 -11.28 2.30
CA GLY A 235 -5.79 -12.38 1.93
C GLY A 235 -5.70 -12.68 0.42
N SER A 236 -6.43 -11.97 -0.45
CA SER A 236 -6.37 -12.16 -1.91
C SER A 236 -5.40 -11.18 -2.57
N LEU A 237 -4.23 -11.66 -3.00
CA LEU A 237 -3.24 -10.83 -3.70
C LEU A 237 -3.78 -10.30 -5.04
N ALA A 238 -4.50 -11.15 -5.80
CA ALA A 238 -5.13 -10.75 -7.06
C ALA A 238 -6.25 -9.72 -6.81
N GLY A 239 -7.02 -9.90 -5.73
CA GLY A 239 -8.03 -8.92 -5.31
C GLY A 239 -7.41 -7.59 -4.93
N ALA A 240 -6.33 -7.58 -4.15
CA ALA A 240 -5.59 -6.38 -3.78
C ALA A 240 -5.05 -5.65 -5.02
N PHE A 241 -4.55 -6.37 -6.03
CA PHE A 241 -4.10 -5.79 -7.29
C PHE A 241 -5.23 -5.07 -8.04
N ILE A 242 -6.38 -5.74 -8.23
CA ILE A 242 -7.53 -5.15 -8.93
C ILE A 242 -8.08 -3.95 -8.14
N ALA A 243 -8.23 -4.09 -6.82
CA ALA A 243 -8.73 -3.03 -5.96
C ALA A 243 -7.81 -1.80 -5.96
N SER A 244 -6.49 -2.00 -5.92
CA SER A 244 -5.53 -0.90 -5.94
C SER A 244 -5.59 -0.10 -7.23
N LEU A 245 -5.68 -0.77 -8.40
CA LEU A 245 -5.84 -0.11 -9.69
C LEU A 245 -7.19 0.62 -9.78
N LEU A 246 -8.27 -0.01 -9.33
CA LEU A 246 -9.60 0.60 -9.32
C LEU A 246 -9.62 1.87 -8.46
N ILE A 247 -9.09 1.80 -7.23
CA ILE A 247 -9.03 2.95 -6.31
C ILE A 247 -8.11 4.03 -6.85
N GLY A 248 -6.94 3.65 -7.39
CA GLY A 248 -6.02 4.60 -8.01
C GLY A 248 -6.64 5.36 -9.18
N CYS A 249 -7.37 4.66 -10.07
CA CYS A 249 -8.10 5.29 -11.16
C CYS A 249 -9.23 6.18 -10.63
N ILE A 250 -10.08 5.71 -9.72
CA ILE A 250 -11.18 6.48 -9.16
C ILE A 250 -10.66 7.78 -8.55
N GLN A 251 -9.63 7.73 -7.71
CA GLN A 251 -9.06 8.91 -7.09
C GLN A 251 -8.49 9.90 -8.12
N THR A 252 -7.70 9.40 -9.05
CA THR A 252 -7.05 10.26 -10.05
C THR A 252 -8.06 10.92 -10.98
N PHE A 253 -9.05 10.18 -11.47
CA PHE A 253 -10.12 10.75 -12.27
C PHE A 253 -10.93 11.78 -11.49
N SER A 254 -11.25 11.49 -10.24
CA SER A 254 -12.05 12.40 -9.40
C SER A 254 -11.34 13.70 -9.07
N VAL A 255 -10.03 13.63 -8.79
CA VAL A 255 -9.21 14.84 -8.56
C VAL A 255 -9.09 15.67 -9.84
N ALA A 256 -9.02 15.04 -11.00
CA ALA A 256 -8.89 15.72 -12.28
C ALA A 256 -10.21 16.28 -12.83
N MET A 257 -11.38 15.86 -12.28
CA MET A 257 -12.69 16.36 -12.69
C MET A 257 -13.08 17.62 -11.95
N SER A 258 -13.29 18.72 -12.66
CA SER A 258 -13.78 19.99 -12.11
C SER A 258 -15.31 20.08 -12.01
N LEU A 259 -16.04 18.96 -12.21
CA LEU A 259 -17.50 18.93 -12.17
C LEU A 259 -18.02 19.17 -10.75
N SER A 260 -19.12 19.93 -10.64
CA SER A 260 -19.86 20.10 -9.40
C SER A 260 -20.88 18.97 -9.22
N LEU A 261 -21.37 18.76 -7.98
CA LEU A 261 -22.47 17.84 -7.75
C LEU A 261 -23.73 18.26 -8.53
N THR A 262 -23.94 19.55 -8.72
CA THR A 262 -25.04 20.06 -9.56
C THR A 262 -24.96 19.50 -10.98
N ASP A 263 -23.76 19.49 -11.57
CA ASP A 263 -23.56 18.99 -12.93
C ASP A 263 -23.84 17.48 -13.02
N VAL A 264 -23.40 16.74 -12.00
CA VAL A 264 -23.62 15.28 -11.93
C VAL A 264 -25.10 14.95 -11.75
N PHE A 265 -25.80 15.62 -10.85
CA PHE A 265 -27.24 15.41 -10.65
C PHE A 265 -28.08 15.85 -11.84
N ALA A 266 -27.66 16.90 -12.55
CA ALA A 266 -28.30 17.34 -13.78
C ALA A 266 -28.24 16.27 -14.89
N LEU A 267 -27.16 15.46 -14.96
CA LEU A 267 -27.05 14.33 -15.89
C LEU A 267 -28.12 13.24 -15.63
N VAL A 268 -28.59 13.13 -14.39
CA VAL A 268 -29.64 12.16 -13.97
C VAL A 268 -31.03 12.81 -13.94
N GLY A 269 -31.13 14.09 -14.39
CA GLY A 269 -32.39 14.82 -14.44
C GLY A 269 -32.84 15.45 -13.10
N ILE A 270 -31.98 15.42 -12.08
CA ILE A 270 -32.27 16.01 -10.77
C ILE A 270 -31.66 17.41 -10.70
N GLN A 271 -32.50 18.43 -10.54
CA GLN A 271 -32.06 19.81 -10.35
C GLN A 271 -31.91 20.13 -8.86
N LEU A 272 -30.67 20.35 -8.41
CA LEU A 272 -30.42 20.78 -7.04
C LEU A 272 -30.61 22.32 -6.95
N PRO A 273 -31.24 22.83 -5.85
CA PRO A 273 -31.32 24.26 -5.64
C PRO A 273 -29.90 24.89 -5.55
N ALA A 274 -29.64 25.89 -6.38
CA ALA A 274 -28.32 26.58 -6.42
C ALA A 274 -27.91 27.25 -5.09
N THR A 275 -28.84 27.40 -4.16
CA THR A 275 -28.63 27.96 -2.82
C THR A 275 -28.09 26.93 -1.82
N SER A 276 -28.11 25.61 -2.13
CA SER A 276 -27.64 24.59 -1.21
C SER A 276 -26.11 24.51 -1.23
N GLN A 277 -25.47 24.46 -0.07
CA GLN A 277 -24.01 24.28 0.03
C GLN A 277 -23.57 22.96 -0.59
N VAL A 278 -24.40 21.94 -0.54
CA VAL A 278 -24.14 20.61 -1.13
C VAL A 278 -24.03 20.68 -2.66
N ALA A 279 -24.83 21.54 -3.30
CA ALA A 279 -24.82 21.73 -4.75
C ALA A 279 -23.48 22.31 -5.26
N ARG A 280 -22.75 23.03 -4.42
CA ARG A 280 -21.46 23.67 -4.74
C ARG A 280 -20.25 22.77 -4.55
N LEU A 281 -20.43 21.60 -3.92
CA LEU A 281 -19.33 20.65 -3.75
C LEU A 281 -18.87 20.11 -5.09
N THR A 282 -17.56 20.10 -5.31
CA THR A 282 -16.94 19.51 -6.50
C THR A 282 -16.57 18.06 -6.28
N ILE A 283 -16.51 17.27 -7.35
CA ILE A 283 -16.02 15.87 -7.29
C ILE A 283 -14.60 15.82 -6.73
N THR A 284 -13.77 16.80 -7.06
CA THR A 284 -12.41 16.95 -6.53
C THR A 284 -12.39 17.00 -4.98
N GLN A 285 -13.33 17.72 -4.37
CA GLN A 285 -13.45 17.80 -2.92
C GLN A 285 -13.93 16.49 -2.30
N LEU A 286 -14.67 15.68 -3.06
CA LEU A 286 -15.16 14.37 -2.63
C LEU A 286 -14.17 13.23 -2.91
N ALA A 287 -13.14 13.47 -3.74
CA ALA A 287 -12.16 12.45 -4.13
C ALA A 287 -11.57 11.66 -2.94
N PRO A 288 -11.19 12.28 -1.80
CA PRO A 288 -10.65 11.54 -0.64
C PRO A 288 -11.65 10.58 0.01
N ILE A 289 -12.97 10.83 -0.14
CA ILE A 289 -14.02 10.02 0.47
C ILE A 289 -14.41 8.82 -0.41
N LEU A 290 -14.19 8.92 -1.72
CA LEU A 290 -14.65 7.90 -2.69
C LEU A 290 -14.12 6.48 -2.43
N PRO A 291 -12.85 6.25 -2.06
CA PRO A 291 -12.39 4.91 -1.71
C PRO A 291 -13.17 4.29 -0.55
N TYR A 292 -13.52 5.09 0.45
CA TYR A 292 -14.28 4.63 1.61
C TYR A 292 -15.74 4.33 1.25
N LEU A 293 -16.35 5.16 0.41
CA LEU A 293 -17.70 4.88 -0.12
C LEU A 293 -17.71 3.60 -0.96
N LEU A 294 -16.68 3.40 -1.78
CA LEU A 294 -16.51 2.16 -2.55
C LEU A 294 -16.37 0.96 -1.61
N MET A 295 -15.58 1.07 -0.55
CA MET A 295 -15.42 0.01 0.45
C MET A 295 -16.76 -0.35 1.08
N VAL A 296 -17.51 0.65 1.56
CA VAL A 296 -18.85 0.43 2.16
C VAL A 296 -19.80 -0.23 1.17
N ALA A 297 -19.83 0.27 -0.08
CA ALA A 297 -20.66 -0.32 -1.12
C ALA A 297 -20.29 -1.80 -1.38
N ILE A 298 -18.98 -2.09 -1.54
CA ILE A 298 -18.53 -3.47 -1.77
C ILE A 298 -18.86 -4.36 -0.57
N LEU A 299 -18.69 -3.91 0.66
CA LEU A 299 -19.02 -4.71 1.84
C LEU A 299 -20.51 -5.01 1.96
N ILE A 300 -21.39 -4.10 1.49
CA ILE A 300 -22.84 -4.34 1.46
C ILE A 300 -23.21 -5.40 0.42
N PHE A 301 -22.66 -5.30 -0.81
CA PHE A 301 -23.03 -6.18 -1.92
C PHE A 301 -22.17 -7.45 -2.00
N ARG A 302 -20.90 -7.38 -1.58
CA ARG A 302 -19.94 -8.47 -1.57
C ARG A 302 -19.08 -8.43 -0.30
N PRO A 303 -19.59 -8.91 0.84
CA PRO A 303 -18.90 -8.79 2.15
C PRO A 303 -17.54 -9.46 2.21
N ARG A 304 -17.17 -10.29 1.23
CA ARG A 304 -15.85 -10.94 1.09
C ARG A 304 -14.87 -10.14 0.23
N GLY A 305 -15.26 -8.96 -0.25
CA GLY A 305 -14.49 -8.21 -1.24
C GLY A 305 -14.64 -8.76 -2.67
N LEU A 306 -13.82 -8.23 -3.59
CA LEU A 306 -13.92 -8.58 -5.02
C LEU A 306 -13.51 -10.03 -5.30
N MET A 307 -12.44 -10.52 -4.65
CA MET A 307 -11.83 -11.83 -4.88
C MET A 307 -11.48 -12.58 -3.59
N GLY A 308 -12.18 -12.33 -2.48
CA GLY A 308 -12.01 -13.08 -1.24
C GLY A 308 -12.45 -14.53 -1.40
N SER A 309 -11.64 -15.48 -0.90
CA SER A 309 -11.95 -16.91 -0.89
C SER A 309 -13.04 -17.23 0.15
N ARG A 310 -13.81 -18.29 -0.10
CA ARG A 310 -14.65 -18.90 0.94
C ARG A 310 -13.73 -19.56 1.97
N GLU A 311 -13.80 -19.12 3.21
CA GLU A 311 -13.42 -20.00 4.32
C GLU A 311 -14.43 -21.16 4.30
N SER A 312 -13.95 -22.35 3.94
CA SER A 312 -14.72 -23.60 3.98
C SER A 312 -14.60 -24.19 5.38
#